data_759c5b28ae612bd46ad2ecb8bb8d012f
#
_entry.id   759c5b28ae612bd46ad2ecb8bb8d012f
#
_cell.length_a   1.000
_cell.length_b   1.000
_cell.length_c   1.000
_cell.angle_alpha   90.00
_cell.angle_beta   90.00
_cell.angle_gamma   90.00
#
_symmetry.space_group_name_H-M   'P 1'
#
loop_
_entity.id
_entity.type
_entity.pdbx_description
1 polymer ?
#
loop_
_entity_poly.entity_id
_entity_poly.type
_entity_poly.pdbx_seq_one_letter_code
_entity_poly.pdbx_strand_id
1 'polypeptide(L)'
;MADKTTDTSPKGGFHTFLCVVDESEELSQALRFACRRAMSIDGNVALLYVVEPAEFQHFAAIGDLMREERRGEAEEMLQVVASSVQRQTGRTPIIYIREGGVTEALVSLLEEKGDIDSLVLGAATGPEGPGPLVTQIVQKMAGRLPVPITVVPGNLSDELIDALT
;
A
#
# COMPACT_ATOMS: atom_id res chain seq x y z
N MET A 1 37.58 3.72 -4.09
CA MET A 1 36.62 3.98 -2.99
C MET A 1 35.47 4.78 -3.57
N ALA A 2 34.32 4.16 -3.72
CA ALA A 2 33.12 4.87 -4.13
C ALA A 2 32.66 5.71 -2.96
N ASP A 3 32.76 7.00 -3.11
CA ASP A 3 32.19 7.98 -2.18
C ASP A 3 30.67 7.81 -2.25
N LYS A 4 30.07 7.24 -1.21
CA LYS A 4 28.64 7.29 -1.02
C LYS A 4 28.32 8.72 -0.56
N THR A 5 28.30 9.61 -1.51
CA THR A 5 27.59 10.87 -1.34
C THR A 5 26.14 10.51 -1.07
N THR A 6 25.77 10.47 0.19
CA THR A 6 24.37 10.56 0.57
C THR A 6 23.87 11.85 -0.06
N ASP A 7 23.14 11.70 -1.13
CA ASP A 7 22.41 12.81 -1.74
C ASP A 7 21.40 13.30 -0.71
N THR A 8 21.78 14.30 0.04
CA THR A 8 20.95 15.03 1.02
C THR A 8 20.20 16.18 0.36
N SER A 9 20.16 16.22 -0.97
CA SER A 9 19.29 17.14 -1.68
C SER A 9 17.87 16.94 -1.18
N PRO A 10 17.15 18.00 -0.74
CA PRO A 10 15.74 17.87 -0.49
C PRO A 10 15.15 17.26 -1.76
N LYS A 11 14.51 16.10 -1.62
CA LYS A 11 13.89 15.42 -2.74
C LYS A 11 12.85 16.37 -3.33
N GLY A 12 13.28 17.20 -4.26
CA GLY A 12 12.43 18.05 -5.08
C GLY A 12 11.61 17.16 -6.00
N GLY A 13 10.98 16.16 -5.44
CA GLY A 13 10.20 15.15 -6.10
C GLY A 13 8.81 15.08 -5.51
N PHE A 14 7.93 14.52 -6.27
CA PHE A 14 6.55 14.31 -5.88
C PHE A 14 6.47 13.43 -4.64
N HIS A 15 5.70 13.86 -3.65
CA HIS A 15 5.39 13.05 -2.47
C HIS A 15 4.58 11.83 -2.88
N THR A 16 4.96 10.66 -2.38
CA THR A 16 4.29 9.39 -2.71
C THR A 16 3.64 8.79 -1.47
N PHE A 17 2.34 8.53 -1.58
CA PHE A 17 1.54 7.84 -0.58
C PHE A 17 1.36 6.39 -1.00
N LEU A 18 1.80 5.45 -0.17
CA LEU A 18 1.66 4.02 -0.42
C LEU A 18 0.40 3.49 0.23
N CYS A 19 -0.43 2.78 -0.55
CA CYS A 19 -1.53 1.98 -0.06
C CYS A 19 -1.26 0.50 -0.32
N VAL A 20 -1.65 -0.36 0.63
CA VAL A 20 -1.64 -1.82 0.43
C VAL A 20 -3.00 -2.24 -0.11
N VAL A 21 -3.00 -2.86 -1.27
CA VAL A 21 -4.22 -3.33 -1.95
C VAL A 21 -4.55 -4.73 -1.45
N ASP A 22 -5.73 -4.88 -0.91
CA ASP A 22 -6.30 -6.15 -0.45
C ASP A 22 -7.81 -6.19 -0.74
N GLU A 23 -8.48 -7.24 -0.31
CA GLU A 23 -9.92 -7.41 -0.49
C GLU A 23 -10.75 -6.77 0.64
N SER A 24 -10.14 -5.99 1.53
CA SER A 24 -10.83 -5.37 2.65
C SER A 24 -11.77 -4.25 2.20
N GLU A 25 -12.87 -4.10 2.93
CA GLU A 25 -13.84 -3.02 2.68
C GLU A 25 -13.26 -1.63 2.95
N GLU A 26 -12.38 -1.54 3.93
CA GLU A 26 -11.74 -0.30 4.34
C GLU A 26 -10.70 0.24 3.35
N LEU A 27 -10.32 -0.55 2.34
CA LEU A 27 -9.39 -0.11 1.30
C LEU A 27 -9.90 1.13 0.57
N SER A 28 -11.20 1.19 0.29
CA SER A 28 -11.79 2.33 -0.44
C SER A 28 -11.58 3.66 0.29
N GLN A 29 -11.70 3.67 1.61
CA GLN A 29 -11.52 4.88 2.42
C GLN A 29 -10.04 5.26 2.54
N ALA A 30 -9.16 4.29 2.75
CA ALA A 30 -7.71 4.51 2.74
C ALA A 30 -7.25 5.07 1.38
N LEU A 31 -7.73 4.49 0.30
CA LEU A 31 -7.39 4.92 -1.06
C LEU A 31 -7.87 6.34 -1.34
N ARG A 32 -9.11 6.66 -0.96
CA ARG A 32 -9.64 8.02 -1.12
C ARG A 32 -8.79 9.03 -0.35
N PHE A 33 -8.44 8.72 0.89
CA PHE A 33 -7.57 9.57 1.69
C PHE A 33 -6.22 9.80 0.99
N ALA A 34 -5.56 8.74 0.53
CA ALA A 34 -4.28 8.84 -0.17
C ALA A 34 -4.38 9.65 -1.46
N CYS A 35 -5.41 9.42 -2.26
CA CYS A 35 -5.65 10.16 -3.50
C CYS A 35 -5.88 11.66 -3.24
N ARG A 36 -6.71 11.99 -2.26
CA ARG A 36 -7.00 13.37 -1.90
C ARG A 36 -5.76 14.10 -1.36
N ARG A 37 -4.98 13.42 -0.50
CA ARG A 37 -3.72 13.98 0.00
C ARG A 37 -2.71 14.18 -1.13
N ALA A 38 -2.57 13.21 -2.01
CA ALA A 38 -1.68 13.33 -3.16
C ALA A 38 -2.06 14.53 -4.04
N MET A 39 -3.34 14.71 -4.31
CA MET A 39 -3.83 15.87 -5.09
C MET A 39 -3.53 17.20 -4.40
N SER A 40 -3.71 17.28 -3.08
CA SER A 40 -3.54 18.53 -2.33
C SER A 40 -2.10 19.03 -2.29
N ILE A 41 -1.13 18.16 -2.52
CA ILE A 41 0.31 18.49 -2.47
C ILE A 41 1.04 18.17 -3.77
N ASP A 42 0.30 17.94 -4.85
CA ASP A 42 0.83 17.57 -6.16
C ASP A 42 1.72 16.31 -6.13
N GLY A 43 1.27 15.32 -5.36
CA GLY A 43 1.97 14.04 -5.14
C GLY A 43 1.43 12.90 -5.98
N ASN A 44 1.94 11.71 -5.69
CA ASN A 44 1.56 10.46 -6.34
C ASN A 44 1.00 9.45 -5.33
N VAL A 45 0.27 8.47 -5.86
CA VAL A 45 -0.15 7.29 -5.12
C VAL A 45 0.62 6.08 -5.64
N ALA A 46 1.12 5.26 -4.73
CA ALA A 46 1.69 3.95 -5.03
C ALA A 46 0.79 2.86 -4.43
N LEU A 47 0.70 1.75 -5.11
CA LEU A 47 -0.10 0.60 -4.72
C LEU A 47 0.83 -0.60 -4.53
N LEU A 48 0.71 -1.30 -3.42
CA LEU A 48 1.39 -2.56 -3.16
C LEU A 48 0.37 -3.69 -3.07
N TYR A 49 0.56 -4.70 -3.87
CA TYR A 49 -0.14 -5.97 -3.73
C TYR A 49 0.87 -7.06 -3.35
N VAL A 50 0.57 -7.81 -2.31
CA VAL A 50 1.43 -8.92 -1.86
C VAL A 50 0.73 -10.24 -2.15
N VAL A 51 1.36 -11.05 -2.99
CA VAL A 51 0.91 -12.41 -3.27
C VAL A 51 1.47 -13.30 -2.18
N GLU A 52 0.60 -13.78 -1.28
CA GLU A 52 1.01 -14.72 -0.26
C GLU A 52 1.23 -16.10 -0.88
N PRO A 53 2.32 -16.81 -0.49
CA PRO A 53 2.53 -18.15 -0.99
C PRO A 53 1.37 -19.03 -0.56
N ALA A 54 0.80 -19.73 -1.54
CA ALA A 54 -0.24 -20.68 -1.27
C ALA A 54 0.31 -21.83 -0.40
N GLU A 55 -0.48 -22.28 0.56
CA GLU A 55 -0.16 -23.41 1.45
C GLU A 55 -0.03 -24.76 0.71
N PHE A 56 0.15 -24.73 -0.61
CA PHE A 56 0.17 -25.89 -1.50
C PHE A 56 1.58 -26.35 -1.87
N GLN A 57 2.53 -26.22 -0.96
CA GLN A 57 3.92 -26.63 -1.17
C GLN A 57 4.10 -28.14 -1.40
N HIS A 58 3.08 -28.97 -1.17
CA HIS A 58 3.15 -30.41 -1.32
C HIS A 58 3.02 -30.91 -2.77
N PHE A 59 2.60 -30.06 -3.70
CA PHE A 59 2.40 -30.41 -5.11
C PHE A 59 2.96 -29.30 -6.01
N ALA A 60 4.24 -29.40 -6.35
CA ALA A 60 4.97 -28.35 -7.07
C ALA A 60 4.29 -27.89 -8.38
N ALA A 61 3.72 -28.83 -9.18
CA ALA A 61 3.05 -28.49 -10.43
C ALA A 61 1.73 -27.76 -10.20
N ILE A 62 0.97 -28.14 -9.18
CA ILE A 62 -0.29 -27.47 -8.79
C ILE A 62 0.03 -26.12 -8.16
N GLY A 63 1.12 -26.02 -7.39
CA GLY A 63 1.58 -24.78 -6.80
C GLY A 63 1.92 -23.71 -7.84
N ASP A 64 2.58 -24.09 -8.92
CA ASP A 64 2.95 -23.17 -10.00
C ASP A 64 1.72 -22.66 -10.76
N LEU A 65 0.76 -23.55 -11.08
CA LEU A 65 -0.49 -23.16 -11.70
C LEU A 65 -1.30 -22.20 -10.81
N MET A 66 -1.38 -22.48 -9.52
CA MET A 66 -2.09 -21.63 -8.56
C MET A 66 -1.39 -20.28 -8.35
N ARG A 67 -0.07 -20.22 -8.43
CA ARG A 67 0.68 -18.96 -8.43
C ARG A 67 0.31 -18.10 -9.63
N GLU A 68 0.25 -18.68 -10.82
CA GLU A 68 -0.13 -17.97 -12.03
C GLU A 68 -1.56 -17.44 -11.95
N GLU A 69 -2.50 -18.26 -11.45
CA GLU A 69 -3.89 -17.84 -11.25
C GLU A 69 -3.99 -16.68 -10.23
N ARG A 70 -3.32 -16.79 -9.10
CA ARG A 70 -3.31 -15.73 -8.07
C ARG A 70 -2.65 -14.46 -8.56
N ARG A 71 -1.59 -14.59 -9.34
CA ARG A 71 -0.94 -13.43 -9.96
C ARG A 71 -1.86 -12.75 -10.97
N GLY A 72 -2.60 -13.52 -11.75
CA GLY A 72 -3.63 -13.01 -12.67
C GLY A 72 -4.74 -12.28 -11.92
N GLU A 73 -5.26 -12.85 -10.85
CA GLU A 73 -6.27 -12.21 -9.99
C GLU A 73 -5.75 -10.91 -9.36
N ALA A 74 -4.49 -10.92 -8.90
CA ALA A 74 -3.83 -9.73 -8.37
C ALA A 74 -3.72 -8.62 -9.42
N GLU A 75 -3.33 -8.97 -10.63
CA GLU A 75 -3.23 -8.00 -11.73
C GLU A 75 -4.59 -7.41 -12.10
N GLU A 76 -5.65 -8.22 -12.11
CA GLU A 76 -7.01 -7.75 -12.37
C GLU A 76 -7.50 -6.79 -11.27
N MET A 77 -7.29 -7.14 -10.00
CA MET A 77 -7.63 -6.28 -8.87
C MET A 77 -6.85 -4.96 -8.94
N LEU A 78 -5.55 -5.01 -9.20
CA LEU A 78 -4.71 -3.83 -9.34
C LEU A 78 -5.16 -2.92 -10.49
N GLN A 79 -5.62 -3.50 -11.61
CA GLN A 79 -6.18 -2.72 -12.72
C GLN A 79 -7.40 -1.92 -12.28
N VAL A 80 -8.31 -2.52 -11.53
CA VAL A 80 -9.52 -1.85 -11.01
C VAL A 80 -9.12 -0.71 -10.06
N VAL A 81 -8.24 -0.99 -9.12
CA VAL A 81 -7.79 0.01 -8.13
C VAL A 81 -6.98 1.12 -8.82
N ALA A 82 -6.10 0.79 -9.74
CA ALA A 82 -5.32 1.76 -10.51
C ALA A 82 -6.22 2.69 -11.33
N SER A 83 -7.27 2.16 -11.94
CA SER A 83 -8.26 2.96 -12.67
C SER A 83 -8.99 3.93 -11.73
N SER A 84 -9.30 3.50 -10.52
CA SER A 84 -9.90 4.36 -9.50
C SER A 84 -8.96 5.50 -9.09
N VAL A 85 -7.68 5.20 -8.88
CA VAL A 85 -6.67 6.22 -8.56
C VAL A 85 -6.56 7.24 -9.69
N GLN A 86 -6.51 6.78 -10.93
CA GLN A 86 -6.40 7.67 -12.08
C GLN A 86 -7.63 8.58 -12.23
N ARG A 87 -8.82 8.06 -12.00
CA ARG A 87 -10.05 8.88 -12.00
C ARG A 87 -10.03 9.92 -10.88
N GLN A 88 -9.53 9.58 -9.71
CA GLN A 88 -9.48 10.47 -8.55
C GLN A 88 -8.38 11.53 -8.65
N THR A 89 -7.21 11.18 -9.19
CA THR A 89 -6.01 12.03 -9.16
C THR A 89 -5.62 12.61 -10.52
N GLY A 90 -6.11 12.03 -11.62
CA GLY A 90 -5.64 12.35 -12.96
C GLY A 90 -4.28 11.74 -13.29
N ARG A 91 -3.68 10.97 -12.40
CA ARG A 91 -2.36 10.35 -12.56
C ARG A 91 -2.44 8.84 -12.42
N THR A 92 -1.62 8.13 -13.20
CA THR A 92 -1.44 6.69 -13.08
C THR A 92 -0.64 6.39 -11.81
N PRO A 93 -1.11 5.49 -10.93
CA PRO A 93 -0.36 5.11 -9.74
C PRO A 93 0.88 4.29 -10.08
N ILE A 94 1.86 4.32 -9.19
CA ILE A 94 2.99 3.40 -9.21
C ILE A 94 2.52 2.07 -8.64
N ILE A 95 2.83 0.96 -9.29
CA ILE A 95 2.37 -0.37 -8.88
C ILE A 95 3.56 -1.23 -8.49
N TYR A 96 3.47 -1.83 -7.30
CA TYR A 96 4.41 -2.82 -6.80
C TYR A 96 3.69 -4.12 -6.52
N ILE A 97 4.22 -5.22 -7.05
CA ILE A 97 3.76 -6.58 -6.73
C ILE A 97 4.93 -7.30 -6.07
N ARG A 98 4.69 -7.88 -4.90
CA ARG A 98 5.67 -8.66 -4.15
C ARG A 98 5.06 -10.02 -3.75
N GLU A 99 5.92 -10.99 -3.49
CA GLU A 99 5.53 -12.29 -2.95
C GLU A 99 6.05 -12.44 -1.52
N GLY A 100 5.30 -13.15 -0.69
CA GLY A 100 5.66 -13.43 0.69
C GLY A 100 4.64 -12.98 1.70
N GLY A 101 5.06 -12.78 2.95
CA GLY A 101 4.21 -12.20 3.99
C GLY A 101 3.99 -10.71 3.74
N VAL A 102 2.77 -10.24 4.02
CA VAL A 102 2.40 -8.84 3.74
C VAL A 102 3.27 -7.86 4.53
N THR A 103 3.45 -8.11 5.82
CA THR A 103 4.23 -7.23 6.70
C THR A 103 5.69 -7.15 6.27
N GLU A 104 6.32 -8.28 6.00
CA GLU A 104 7.73 -8.35 5.58
C GLU A 104 7.93 -7.70 4.20
N ALA A 105 7.03 -7.96 3.27
CA ALA A 105 7.10 -7.37 1.93
C ALA A 105 6.92 -5.85 1.98
N LEU A 106 6.00 -5.36 2.81
CA LEU A 106 5.76 -3.94 3.00
C LEU A 106 6.99 -3.23 3.59
N VAL A 107 7.55 -3.77 4.67
CA VAL A 107 8.74 -3.19 5.31
C VAL A 107 9.92 -3.19 4.35
N SER A 108 10.14 -4.29 3.66
CA SER A 108 11.22 -4.41 2.66
C SER A 108 11.06 -3.38 1.53
N LEU A 109 9.84 -3.18 1.04
CA LEU A 109 9.57 -2.17 0.02
C LEU A 109 9.87 -0.75 0.51
N LEU A 110 9.43 -0.41 1.71
CA LEU A 110 9.67 0.91 2.29
C LEU A 110 11.16 1.20 2.52
N GLU A 111 11.93 0.18 2.89
CA GLU A 111 13.39 0.30 3.05
C GLU A 111 14.12 0.41 1.71
N GLU A 112 13.64 -0.30 0.70
CA GLU A 112 14.21 -0.31 -0.65
C GLU A 112 13.93 0.98 -1.41
N LYS A 113 12.70 1.51 -1.30
CA LYS A 113 12.21 2.67 -2.06
C LYS A 113 12.25 3.93 -1.19
N GLY A 114 13.29 4.72 -1.36
CA GLY A 114 13.46 5.97 -0.62
C GLY A 114 12.55 7.12 -1.09
N ASP A 115 11.69 6.92 -2.06
CA ASP A 115 10.76 7.91 -2.62
C ASP A 115 9.33 7.78 -2.11
N ILE A 116 9.06 6.81 -1.23
CA ILE A 116 7.79 6.69 -0.53
C ILE A 116 7.86 7.51 0.77
N ASP A 117 6.95 8.46 0.94
CA ASP A 117 6.96 9.40 2.05
C ASP A 117 6.00 9.01 3.17
N SER A 118 4.96 8.25 2.89
CA SER A 118 3.93 7.92 3.86
C SER A 118 3.21 6.62 3.50
N LEU A 119 2.87 5.86 4.53
CA LEU A 119 2.05 4.66 4.42
C LEU A 119 0.62 4.99 4.87
N VAL A 120 -0.37 4.63 4.05
CA VAL A 120 -1.79 4.82 4.37
C VAL A 120 -2.46 3.45 4.47
N LEU A 121 -3.03 3.15 5.63
CA LEU A 121 -3.72 1.89 5.92
C LEU A 121 -5.18 2.14 6.27
N GLY A 122 -6.06 1.29 5.79
CA GLY A 122 -7.46 1.26 6.23
C GLY A 122 -7.62 0.42 7.50
N ALA A 123 -8.44 0.90 8.43
CA ALA A 123 -8.77 0.17 9.64
C ALA A 123 -10.22 -0.33 9.60
N ALA A 124 -10.41 -1.62 9.83
CA ALA A 124 -11.73 -2.19 10.05
C ALA A 124 -12.36 -1.60 11.32
N THR A 125 -13.66 -1.45 11.32
CA THR A 125 -14.41 -0.78 12.39
C THR A 125 -15.29 -1.70 13.21
N GLY A 126 -15.21 -3.00 12.96
CA GLY A 126 -15.95 -4.01 13.70
C GLY A 126 -15.34 -4.32 15.07
N PRO A 127 -16.03 -5.16 15.89
CA PRO A 127 -15.60 -5.51 17.24
C PRO A 127 -14.30 -6.34 17.28
N GLU A 128 -13.87 -6.89 16.15
CA GLU A 128 -12.65 -7.69 16.05
C GLU A 128 -11.36 -6.85 15.95
N GLY A 129 -11.50 -5.53 15.95
CA GLY A 129 -10.38 -4.60 15.89
C GLY A 129 -10.04 -4.14 14.46
N PRO A 130 -8.93 -3.41 14.29
CA PRO A 130 -8.62 -2.68 13.07
C PRO A 130 -8.15 -3.57 11.90
N GLY A 131 -8.01 -4.85 12.12
CA GLY A 131 -7.51 -5.80 11.14
C GLY A 131 -6.05 -6.22 11.37
N PRO A 132 -5.64 -7.35 10.78
CA PRO A 132 -4.33 -7.94 11.07
C PRO A 132 -3.16 -7.08 10.61
N LEU A 133 -3.26 -6.43 9.45
CA LEU A 133 -2.16 -5.61 8.94
C LEU A 133 -1.92 -4.39 9.81
N VAL A 134 -2.97 -3.64 10.15
CA VAL A 134 -2.86 -2.48 11.05
C VAL A 134 -2.29 -2.90 12.39
N THR A 135 -2.80 -3.98 12.97
CA THR A 135 -2.34 -4.51 14.25
C THR A 135 -0.85 -4.85 14.21
N GLN A 136 -0.41 -5.59 13.22
CA GLN A 136 1.00 -5.99 13.10
C GLN A 136 1.92 -4.79 12.85
N ILE A 137 1.54 -3.90 11.95
CA ILE A 137 2.37 -2.74 11.61
C ILE A 137 2.48 -1.79 12.80
N VAL A 138 1.38 -1.44 13.43
CA VAL A 138 1.38 -0.47 14.54
C VAL A 138 2.04 -1.05 15.79
N GLN A 139 1.73 -2.29 16.16
CA GLN A 139 2.28 -2.88 17.39
C GLN A 139 3.75 -3.29 17.26
N LYS A 140 4.15 -3.85 16.12
CA LYS A 140 5.46 -4.47 15.98
C LYS A 140 6.47 -3.62 15.22
N MET A 141 6.01 -2.81 14.28
CA MET A 141 6.87 -2.18 13.30
C MET A 141 6.87 -0.65 13.34
N ALA A 142 5.93 -0.02 14.04
CA ALA A 142 5.78 1.45 13.99
C ALA A 142 7.07 2.21 14.36
N GLY A 143 7.83 1.70 15.33
CA GLY A 143 9.11 2.30 15.73
C GLY A 143 10.29 2.01 14.80
N ARG A 144 10.09 1.17 13.79
CA ARG A 144 11.15 0.74 12.86
C ARG A 144 10.88 1.17 11.41
N LEU A 145 9.67 1.64 11.11
CA LEU A 145 9.34 2.07 9.76
C LEU A 145 10.08 3.36 9.41
N PRO A 146 10.59 3.48 8.18
CA PRO A 146 11.28 4.69 7.74
C PRO A 146 10.33 5.83 7.34
N VAL A 147 9.02 5.62 7.41
CA VAL A 147 7.99 6.58 7.02
C VAL A 147 6.86 6.64 8.05
N PRO A 148 6.15 7.76 8.16
CA PRO A 148 4.96 7.85 8.99
C PRO A 148 3.81 6.98 8.45
N ILE A 149 2.91 6.60 9.35
CA ILE A 149 1.72 5.82 9.05
C ILE A 149 0.49 6.67 9.30
N THR A 150 -0.43 6.68 8.34
CA THR A 150 -1.77 7.20 8.54
C THR A 150 -2.75 6.02 8.54
N VAL A 151 -3.52 5.88 9.59
CA VAL A 151 -4.56 4.85 9.71
C VAL A 151 -5.91 5.52 9.50
N VAL A 152 -6.63 5.09 8.47
CA VAL A 152 -7.93 5.66 8.07
C VAL A 152 -9.04 4.71 8.50
N PRO A 153 -9.91 5.10 9.45
CA PRO A 153 -11.09 4.28 9.78
C PRO A 153 -11.99 4.04 8.56
N GLY A 154 -12.37 2.80 8.34
CA GLY A 154 -13.14 2.39 7.16
C GLY A 154 -14.57 2.92 7.11
N ASN A 155 -15.08 3.51 8.21
CA ASN A 155 -16.41 4.08 8.30
C ASN A 155 -16.45 5.62 8.17
N LEU A 156 -15.33 6.26 7.87
CA LEU A 156 -15.34 7.69 7.58
C LEU A 156 -16.12 7.93 6.27
N SER A 157 -16.98 8.94 6.27
CA SER A 157 -17.68 9.32 5.06
C SER A 157 -16.73 9.96 4.04
N ASP A 158 -17.10 9.89 2.78
CA ASP A 158 -16.34 10.53 1.71
C ASP A 158 -16.18 12.03 1.94
N GLU A 159 -17.26 12.68 2.38
CA GLU A 159 -17.28 14.11 2.68
C GLU A 159 -16.31 14.47 3.81
N LEU A 160 -16.24 13.62 4.85
CA LEU A 160 -15.32 13.85 5.97
C LEU A 160 -13.86 13.65 5.51
N ILE A 161 -13.57 12.63 4.73
CA ILE A 161 -12.25 12.42 4.18
C ILE A 161 -11.83 13.62 3.31
N ASP A 162 -12.73 14.10 2.46
CA ASP A 162 -12.45 15.25 1.60
C ASP A 162 -12.18 16.53 2.44
N ALA A 163 -12.88 16.70 3.55
CA ALA A 163 -12.66 17.82 4.46
C ALA A 163 -11.33 17.74 5.23
N LEU A 164 -10.85 16.51 5.51
CA LEU A 164 -9.62 16.29 6.25
C LEU A 164 -8.34 16.35 5.36
N THR A 165 -8.52 16.37 4.07
CA THR A 165 -7.42 16.29 3.11
C THR A 165 -7.31 17.55 2.26
#